data_8ab2b75d9bde57328960ab4e3fc586d7
#
_entry.id   8ab2b75d9bde57328960ab4e3fc586d7
#
_cell.length_a   1.000
_cell.length_b   1.000
_cell.length_c   1.000
_cell.angle_alpha   90.00
_cell.angle_beta   90.00
_cell.angle_gamma   90.00
#
_symmetry.space_group_name_H-M   'P 1'
#
loop_
_entity.id
_entity.type
_entity.pdbx_description
1 polymer ?
#
loop_
_entity_poly.entity_id
_entity_poly.type
_entity_poly.pdbx_seq_one_letter_code
_entity_poly.pdbx_strand_id
1 'polypeptide(L)'
;MNWTIFQQQVFPIRHKLYRFALRITGNTHEAEDIVQEVLEKVWKTQAQQAENVQNWEAWCMTLTRNRSLDKNRTRNIRRTQAIESTPDRPGQDANPEQVLEGQDMVAHIRQLMQELPEKQRLVMHLRDIEAHSYEEIAEVLNISLDQVKVNLHRARKTIREKLIGIETITT
;
A
#
# COMPACT_ATOMS: atom_id res chain seq x y z
N MET A 1 -1.33 29.43 7.02
CA MET A 1 -1.00 28.21 6.26
C MET A 1 0.48 27.91 6.44
N ASN A 2 0.82 26.79 7.05
CA ASN A 2 2.21 26.52 7.39
C ASN A 2 2.88 25.69 6.29
N TRP A 3 3.37 26.38 5.25
CA TRP A 3 4.17 25.80 4.16
C TRP A 3 5.30 24.91 4.68
N THR A 4 5.90 25.30 5.79
CA THR A 4 7.02 24.61 6.43
C THR A 4 6.63 23.19 6.86
N ILE A 5 5.47 22.99 7.49
CA ILE A 5 5.00 21.67 7.93
C ILE A 5 4.75 20.76 6.72
N PHE A 6 4.08 21.29 5.70
CA PHE A 6 3.83 20.51 4.48
C PHE A 6 5.14 20.06 3.82
N GLN A 7 6.07 21.00 3.65
CA GLN A 7 7.34 20.72 2.98
C GLN A 7 8.24 19.78 3.79
N GLN A 8 8.22 19.88 5.12
CA GLN A 8 9.11 19.08 5.97
C GLN A 8 8.52 17.73 6.37
N GLN A 9 7.20 17.61 6.53
CA GLN A 9 6.59 16.43 7.10
C GLN A 9 5.71 15.65 6.11
N VAL A 10 5.08 16.31 5.14
CA VAL A 10 4.14 15.67 4.22
C VAL A 10 4.80 15.37 2.87
N PHE A 11 5.46 16.34 2.29
CA PHE A 11 6.06 16.16 0.96
C PHE A 11 7.13 15.05 0.88
N PRO A 12 8.00 14.85 1.90
CA PRO A 12 9.00 13.77 1.87
C PRO A 12 8.39 12.37 1.85
N ILE A 13 7.21 12.18 2.44
CA ILE A 13 6.56 10.85 2.51
C ILE A 13 5.75 10.49 1.26
N ARG A 14 5.68 11.36 0.24
CA ARG A 14 4.90 11.11 -0.99
C ARG A 14 5.22 9.77 -1.67
N HIS A 15 6.48 9.35 -1.64
CA HIS A 15 6.90 8.07 -2.21
C HIS A 15 6.39 6.87 -1.41
N LYS A 16 6.29 6.99 -0.09
CA LYS A 16 5.66 5.98 0.76
C LYS A 16 4.17 5.86 0.46
N LEU A 17 3.47 7.00 0.32
CA LEU A 17 2.06 7.06 -0.05
C LEU A 17 1.82 6.40 -1.42
N TYR A 18 2.69 6.68 -2.39
CA TYR A 18 2.62 6.08 -3.73
C TYR A 18 2.78 4.56 -3.67
N ARG A 19 3.82 4.05 -3.00
CA ARG A 19 4.02 2.60 -2.87
C ARG A 19 2.84 1.91 -2.20
N PHE A 20 2.27 2.55 -1.18
CA PHE A 20 1.11 2.03 -0.48
C PHE A 20 -0.16 2.04 -1.34
N ALA A 21 -0.44 3.14 -2.03
CA ALA A 21 -1.54 3.23 -2.99
C ALA A 21 -1.41 2.18 -4.11
N LEU A 22 -0.20 2.03 -4.67
CA LEU A 22 0.09 1.03 -5.70
C LEU A 22 -0.12 -0.40 -5.17
N ARG A 23 0.23 -0.66 -3.91
CA ARG A 23 0.00 -1.95 -3.27
C ARG A 23 -1.49 -2.30 -3.16
N ILE A 24 -2.35 -1.31 -2.98
CA ILE A 24 -3.79 -1.50 -2.85
C ILE A 24 -4.46 -1.57 -4.24
N THR A 25 -4.13 -0.65 -5.14
CA THR A 25 -4.82 -0.50 -6.43
C THR A 25 -4.29 -1.42 -7.52
N GLY A 26 -2.97 -1.74 -7.46
CA GLY A 26 -2.29 -2.47 -8.52
C GLY A 26 -2.16 -1.69 -9.85
N ASN A 27 -2.38 -0.37 -9.84
CA ASN A 27 -2.36 0.49 -11.02
C ASN A 27 -1.57 1.77 -10.75
N THR A 28 -0.56 2.05 -11.59
CA THR A 28 0.36 3.18 -11.43
C THR A 28 -0.34 4.52 -11.55
N HIS A 29 -1.20 4.69 -12.56
CA HIS A 29 -1.93 5.95 -12.77
C HIS A 29 -2.91 6.23 -11.63
N GLU A 30 -3.64 5.21 -11.17
CA GLU A 30 -4.52 5.35 -10.01
C GLU A 30 -3.74 5.70 -8.74
N ALA A 31 -2.55 5.10 -8.54
CA ALA A 31 -1.70 5.40 -7.39
C ALA A 31 -1.19 6.84 -7.42
N GLU A 32 -0.75 7.34 -8.58
CA GLU A 32 -0.33 8.74 -8.76
C GLU A 32 -1.47 9.72 -8.47
N ASP A 33 -2.66 9.48 -9.04
CA ASP A 33 -3.86 10.28 -8.80
C ASP A 33 -4.22 10.34 -7.32
N ILE A 34 -4.18 9.18 -6.63
CA ILE A 34 -4.48 9.10 -5.21
C ILE A 34 -3.51 9.92 -4.39
N VAL A 35 -2.22 9.85 -4.68
CA VAL A 35 -1.21 10.66 -3.97
C VAL A 35 -1.47 12.14 -4.18
N GLN A 36 -1.75 12.59 -5.39
CA GLN A 36 -2.08 13.99 -5.67
C GLN A 36 -3.33 14.42 -4.89
N GLU A 37 -4.41 13.64 -4.92
CA GLU A 37 -5.64 13.94 -4.19
C GLU A 37 -5.42 13.99 -2.67
N VAL A 38 -4.58 13.10 -2.12
CA VAL A 38 -4.24 13.09 -0.70
C VAL A 38 -3.42 14.32 -0.33
N LEU A 39 -2.39 14.65 -1.10
CA LEU A 39 -1.55 15.83 -0.85
C LEU A 39 -2.38 17.13 -0.94
N GLU A 40 -3.27 17.23 -1.91
CA GLU A 40 -4.17 18.37 -2.04
C GLU A 40 -5.14 18.48 -0.85
N LYS A 41 -5.72 17.35 -0.41
CA LYS A 41 -6.60 17.31 0.76
C LYS A 41 -5.85 17.72 2.03
N VAL A 42 -4.65 17.18 2.25
CA VAL A 42 -3.80 17.53 3.38
C VAL A 42 -3.50 19.02 3.37
N TRP A 43 -3.12 19.55 2.21
CA TRP A 43 -2.85 20.98 2.05
C TRP A 43 -4.04 21.86 2.42
N LYS A 44 -5.25 21.52 1.96
CA LYS A 44 -6.48 22.24 2.28
C LYS A 44 -6.87 22.13 3.76
N THR A 45 -6.67 20.96 4.35
CA THR A 45 -7.05 20.67 5.75
C THR A 45 -6.10 21.28 6.75
N GLN A 46 -4.81 21.42 6.41
CA GLN A 46 -3.81 22.07 7.28
C GLN A 46 -4.21 23.46 7.75
N ALA A 47 -4.94 24.20 6.92
CA ALA A 47 -5.38 25.54 7.27
C ALA A 47 -6.36 25.56 8.47
N GLN A 48 -7.01 24.44 8.76
CA GLN A 48 -8.09 24.32 9.74
C GLN A 48 -7.77 23.42 10.93
N GLN A 49 -6.85 22.45 10.79
CA GLN A 49 -6.66 21.36 11.77
C GLN A 49 -5.20 21.03 12.07
N ALA A 50 -4.23 21.83 11.65
CA ALA A 50 -2.79 21.54 11.80
C ALA A 50 -2.36 21.27 13.26
N GLU A 51 -3.05 21.86 14.24
CA GLU A 51 -2.73 21.72 15.66
C GLU A 51 -3.11 20.37 16.26
N ASN A 52 -3.96 19.57 15.58
CA ASN A 52 -4.50 18.33 16.10
C ASN A 52 -3.83 17.05 15.53
N VAL A 53 -2.98 17.18 14.50
CA VAL A 53 -2.33 16.02 13.87
C VAL A 53 -1.01 15.73 14.57
N GLN A 54 -0.96 14.68 15.36
CA GLN A 54 0.25 14.23 16.06
C GLN A 54 1.22 13.49 15.13
N ASN A 55 0.71 12.71 14.19
CA ASN A 55 1.50 11.93 13.24
C ASN A 55 0.98 12.12 11.81
N TRP A 56 1.66 12.99 11.06
CA TRP A 56 1.31 13.31 9.67
C TRP A 56 1.43 12.10 8.74
N GLU A 57 2.43 11.24 8.96
CA GLU A 57 2.65 10.07 8.13
C GLU A 57 1.50 9.06 8.30
N ALA A 58 1.15 8.68 9.53
CA ALA A 58 0.04 7.77 9.80
C ALA A 58 -1.29 8.33 9.28
N TRP A 59 -1.52 9.63 9.45
CA TRP A 59 -2.73 10.28 8.93
C TRP A 59 -2.80 10.28 7.41
N CYS A 60 -1.71 10.62 6.72
CA CYS A 60 -1.63 10.55 5.26
C CYS A 60 -1.80 9.11 4.75
N MET A 61 -1.22 8.11 5.44
CA MET A 61 -1.41 6.69 5.11
C MET A 61 -2.88 6.28 5.23
N THR A 62 -3.57 6.72 6.28
CA THR A 62 -5.01 6.48 6.47
C THR A 62 -5.83 7.06 5.31
N LEU A 63 -5.54 8.31 4.92
CA LEU A 63 -6.20 8.95 3.77
C LEU A 63 -5.93 8.18 2.47
N THR A 64 -4.68 7.77 2.25
CA THR A 64 -4.26 7.01 1.06
C THR A 64 -4.98 5.67 1.00
N ARG A 65 -5.05 4.92 2.12
CA ARG A 65 -5.80 3.67 2.21
C ARG A 65 -7.27 3.88 1.84
N ASN A 66 -7.94 4.82 2.49
CA ASN A 66 -9.36 5.05 2.28
C ASN A 66 -9.64 5.41 0.82
N ARG A 67 -8.84 6.31 0.23
CA ARG A 67 -9.00 6.70 -1.16
C ARG A 67 -8.74 5.56 -2.14
N SER A 68 -7.74 4.73 -1.87
CA SER A 68 -7.42 3.55 -2.68
C SER A 68 -8.55 2.51 -2.66
N LEU A 69 -9.13 2.26 -1.49
CA LEU A 69 -10.28 1.35 -1.36
C LEU A 69 -11.52 1.88 -2.08
N ASP A 70 -11.79 3.17 -2.00
CA ASP A 70 -12.91 3.80 -2.71
C ASP A 70 -12.74 3.67 -4.24
N LYS A 71 -11.53 3.90 -4.77
CA LYS A 71 -11.25 3.69 -6.22
C LYS A 71 -11.42 2.23 -6.63
N ASN A 72 -10.91 1.29 -5.84
CA ASN A 72 -11.10 -0.15 -6.10
C ASN A 72 -12.58 -0.54 -6.10
N ARG A 73 -13.35 -0.05 -5.14
CA ARG A 73 -14.80 -0.30 -5.05
C ARG A 73 -15.53 0.25 -6.28
N THR A 74 -15.24 1.47 -6.69
CA THR A 74 -15.83 2.08 -7.88
C THR A 74 -15.48 1.31 -9.15
N ARG A 75 -14.22 0.87 -9.29
CA ARG A 75 -13.78 0.05 -10.42
C ARG A 75 -14.53 -1.29 -10.47
N ASN A 76 -14.68 -1.96 -9.33
CA ASN A 76 -15.39 -3.23 -9.26
C ASN A 76 -16.87 -3.09 -9.63
N ILE A 77 -17.53 -2.03 -9.18
CA ILE A 77 -18.93 -1.74 -9.56
C ILE A 77 -19.04 -1.51 -11.07
N ARG A 78 -18.15 -0.72 -11.67
CA ARG A 78 -18.12 -0.50 -13.14
C ARG A 78 -17.88 -1.78 -13.89
N ARG A 79 -16.97 -2.64 -13.43
CA ARG A 79 -16.73 -3.97 -14.06
C ARG A 79 -17.96 -4.86 -13.98
N THR A 80 -18.65 -4.89 -12.85
CA THR A 80 -19.88 -5.68 -12.70
C THR A 80 -20.99 -5.20 -13.64
N GLN A 81 -21.09 -3.89 -13.84
CA GLN A 81 -22.03 -3.30 -14.81
C GLN A 81 -21.60 -3.48 -16.28
N ALA A 82 -20.30 -3.63 -16.53
CA ALA A 82 -19.72 -3.83 -17.86
C ALA A 82 -19.60 -5.32 -18.26
N ILE A 83 -19.96 -6.26 -17.41
CA ILE A 83 -19.92 -7.72 -17.70
C ILE A 83 -20.94 -8.14 -18.78
N GLU A 84 -21.75 -7.23 -19.29
CA GLU A 84 -22.47 -7.43 -20.56
C GLU A 84 -21.59 -7.23 -21.82
N SER A 85 -20.31 -6.84 -21.70
CA SER A 85 -19.43 -6.59 -22.85
C SER A 85 -17.98 -6.94 -22.49
N THR A 86 -17.50 -8.09 -22.93
CA THR A 86 -16.11 -8.57 -23.05
C THR A 86 -15.22 -8.52 -21.79
N PRO A 87 -14.53 -9.62 -21.44
CA PRO A 87 -13.61 -9.65 -20.31
C PRO A 87 -12.28 -8.99 -20.70
N ASP A 88 -12.07 -7.76 -20.28
CA ASP A 88 -10.76 -7.12 -20.32
C ASP A 88 -9.98 -7.51 -19.05
N ARG A 89 -8.88 -8.23 -19.25
CA ARG A 89 -7.95 -8.59 -18.16
C ARG A 89 -7.40 -7.31 -17.54
N PRO A 90 -7.28 -7.21 -16.20
CA PRO A 90 -6.52 -6.14 -15.59
C PRO A 90 -5.08 -6.25 -16.09
N GLY A 91 -4.63 -5.19 -16.76
CA GLY A 91 -3.24 -5.06 -17.16
C GLY A 91 -2.36 -5.17 -15.93
N GLN A 92 -1.60 -6.24 -15.85
CA GLN A 92 -0.39 -6.28 -15.07
C GLN A 92 0.61 -5.41 -15.82
N ASP A 93 0.61 -4.13 -15.53
CA ASP A 93 1.78 -3.29 -15.81
C ASP A 93 2.86 -3.63 -14.76
N ALA A 94 3.34 -4.86 -14.81
CA ALA A 94 4.61 -5.23 -14.24
C ALA A 94 5.66 -4.59 -15.15
N ASN A 95 6.25 -3.50 -14.69
CA ASN A 95 7.45 -2.96 -15.31
C ASN A 95 8.60 -3.95 -15.08
N PRO A 96 9.10 -4.65 -16.10
CA PRO A 96 10.26 -5.54 -15.95
C PRO A 96 11.52 -4.71 -16.12
N GLU A 97 11.94 -3.99 -15.06
CA GLU A 97 13.31 -3.51 -15.03
C GLU A 97 14.24 -4.61 -14.58
N GLN A 98 15.14 -4.95 -15.50
CA GLN A 98 16.18 -5.97 -15.45
C GLN A 98 17.17 -5.77 -14.29
N VAL A 99 17.72 -6.83 -13.80
CA VAL A 99 18.02 -7.23 -12.46
C VAL A 99 19.43 -7.80 -12.36
N LEU A 100 20.15 -7.37 -11.35
CA LEU A 100 21.33 -8.02 -10.77
C LEU A 100 20.85 -8.97 -9.64
N GLU A 101 21.54 -10.08 -9.38
CA GLU A 101 21.08 -11.23 -8.57
C GLU A 101 20.43 -10.91 -7.20
N GLY A 102 20.83 -9.84 -6.51
CA GLY A 102 20.21 -9.41 -5.25
C GLY A 102 18.86 -8.69 -5.40
N GLN A 103 18.59 -8.13 -6.57
CA GLN A 103 17.30 -7.49 -6.91
C GLN A 103 16.25 -8.54 -7.27
N ASP A 104 16.67 -9.71 -7.72
CA ASP A 104 15.78 -10.82 -8.09
C ASP A 104 15.04 -11.36 -6.86
N MET A 105 15.73 -11.51 -5.73
CA MET A 105 15.11 -11.94 -4.47
C MET A 105 14.08 -10.92 -3.96
N VAL A 106 14.38 -9.64 -4.02
CA VAL A 106 13.45 -8.57 -3.59
C VAL A 106 12.22 -8.51 -4.51
N ALA A 107 12.42 -8.61 -5.82
CA ALA A 107 11.34 -8.67 -6.80
C ALA A 107 10.48 -9.91 -6.56
N HIS A 108 11.09 -11.05 -6.28
CA HIS A 108 10.40 -12.29 -5.98
C HIS A 108 9.57 -12.21 -4.70
N ILE A 109 10.12 -11.66 -3.62
CA ILE A 109 9.37 -11.41 -2.38
C ILE A 109 8.17 -10.49 -2.64
N ARG A 110 8.36 -9.44 -3.43
CA ARG A 110 7.25 -8.54 -3.81
C ARG A 110 6.15 -9.27 -4.58
N GLN A 111 6.51 -10.18 -5.47
CA GLN A 111 5.55 -11.02 -6.18
C GLN A 111 4.80 -11.95 -5.23
N LEU A 112 5.50 -12.65 -4.33
CA LEU A 112 4.87 -13.49 -3.32
C LEU A 112 3.93 -12.71 -2.39
N MET A 113 4.28 -11.47 -2.06
CA MET A 113 3.39 -10.59 -1.28
C MET A 113 2.06 -10.30 -2.01
N GLN A 114 2.03 -10.27 -3.34
CA GLN A 114 0.77 -10.07 -4.09
C GLN A 114 -0.22 -11.22 -3.91
N GLU A 115 0.28 -12.42 -3.62
CA GLU A 115 -0.53 -13.61 -3.42
C GLU A 115 -1.11 -13.72 -1.98
N LEU A 116 -0.65 -12.87 -1.07
CA LEU A 116 -1.17 -12.83 0.30
C LEU A 116 -2.60 -12.26 0.33
N PRO A 117 -3.43 -12.73 1.28
CA PRO A 117 -4.68 -12.06 1.59
C PRO A 117 -4.46 -10.57 1.87
N GLU A 118 -5.39 -9.71 1.46
CA GLU A 118 -5.21 -8.25 1.48
C GLU A 118 -4.74 -7.73 2.84
N LYS A 119 -5.38 -8.12 3.95
CA LYS A 119 -4.99 -7.66 5.28
C LYS A 119 -3.54 -8.04 5.64
N GLN A 120 -3.13 -9.27 5.31
CA GLN A 120 -1.77 -9.76 5.56
C GLN A 120 -0.75 -8.98 4.75
N ARG A 121 -1.06 -8.76 3.47
CA ARG A 121 -0.22 -7.98 2.54
C ARG A 121 -0.02 -6.55 3.01
N LEU A 122 -1.11 -5.87 3.42
CA LEU A 122 -1.04 -4.47 3.87
C LEU A 122 -0.31 -4.33 5.20
N VAL A 123 -0.55 -5.23 6.16
CA VAL A 123 0.17 -5.24 7.44
C VAL A 123 1.67 -5.44 7.23
N MET A 124 2.05 -6.41 6.39
CA MET A 124 3.46 -6.68 6.07
C MET A 124 4.10 -5.49 5.33
N HIS A 125 3.40 -4.87 4.37
CA HIS A 125 3.90 -3.68 3.68
C HIS A 125 4.19 -2.53 4.66
N LEU A 126 3.23 -2.19 5.51
CA LEU A 126 3.40 -1.10 6.47
C LEU A 126 4.50 -1.39 7.50
N ARG A 127 4.65 -2.64 7.94
CA ARG A 127 5.66 -3.01 8.93
C ARG A 127 7.05 -3.19 8.34
N ASP A 128 7.18 -4.02 7.30
CA ASP A 128 8.48 -4.51 6.84
C ASP A 128 9.07 -3.63 5.72
N ILE A 129 8.24 -2.84 5.03
CA ILE A 129 8.69 -1.92 3.98
C ILE A 129 8.71 -0.47 4.47
N GLU A 130 7.63 -0.01 5.13
CA GLU A 130 7.50 1.39 5.55
C GLU A 130 7.89 1.62 7.01
N ALA A 131 8.19 0.57 7.78
CA ALA A 131 8.69 0.59 9.16
C ALA A 131 7.74 1.24 10.20
N HIS A 132 6.42 1.18 9.97
CA HIS A 132 5.43 1.65 10.95
C HIS A 132 5.40 0.81 12.23
N SER A 133 5.03 1.42 13.35
CA SER A 133 4.74 0.71 14.59
C SER A 133 3.45 -0.12 14.48
N TYR A 134 3.25 -1.05 15.40
CA TYR A 134 1.99 -1.84 15.42
C TYR A 134 0.78 -0.97 15.69
N GLU A 135 0.94 0.05 16.52
CA GLU A 135 -0.09 1.03 16.87
C GLU A 135 -0.48 1.85 15.63
N GLU A 136 0.50 2.37 14.90
CA GLU A 136 0.27 3.10 13.65
C GLU A 136 -0.42 2.23 12.60
N ILE A 137 -0.01 0.96 12.46
CA ILE A 137 -0.64 0.01 11.54
C ILE A 137 -2.09 -0.26 11.93
N ALA A 138 -2.35 -0.46 13.23
CA ALA A 138 -3.70 -0.65 13.76
C ALA A 138 -4.60 0.54 13.41
N GLU A 139 -4.09 1.76 13.59
CA GLU A 139 -4.80 3.00 13.24
C GLU A 139 -5.03 3.12 11.72
N VAL A 140 -3.96 3.00 10.91
CA VAL A 140 -4.03 3.12 9.45
C VAL A 140 -5.00 2.12 8.84
N LEU A 141 -4.98 0.87 9.30
CA LEU A 141 -5.83 -0.20 8.76
C LEU A 141 -7.18 -0.32 9.47
N ASN A 142 -7.41 0.42 10.55
CA ASN A 142 -8.59 0.33 11.41
C ASN A 142 -8.86 -1.11 11.88
N ILE A 143 -7.84 -1.73 12.47
CA ILE A 143 -7.88 -3.09 13.04
C ILE A 143 -7.25 -3.08 14.44
N SER A 144 -7.49 -4.13 15.22
CA SER A 144 -6.88 -4.27 16.56
C SER A 144 -5.38 -4.59 16.50
N LEU A 145 -4.64 -4.29 17.56
CA LEU A 145 -3.24 -4.67 17.71
C LEU A 145 -3.03 -6.19 17.57
N ASP A 146 -3.94 -6.99 18.11
CA ASP A 146 -3.87 -8.44 17.99
C ASP A 146 -4.05 -8.88 16.54
N GLN A 147 -4.92 -8.23 15.78
CA GLN A 147 -5.08 -8.50 14.35
C GLN A 147 -3.81 -8.11 13.58
N VAL A 148 -3.13 -7.01 13.95
CA VAL A 148 -1.83 -6.66 13.35
C VAL A 148 -0.82 -7.78 13.57
N LYS A 149 -0.64 -8.22 14.82
CA LYS A 149 0.32 -9.29 15.19
C LYS A 149 0.03 -10.60 14.46
N VAL A 150 -1.23 -11.03 14.46
CA VAL A 150 -1.65 -12.29 13.81
C VAL A 150 -1.46 -12.24 12.31
N ASN A 151 -1.89 -11.14 11.66
CA ASN A 151 -1.74 -11.01 10.21
C ASN A 151 -0.28 -10.91 9.78
N LEU A 152 0.56 -10.20 10.53
CA LEU A 152 2.00 -10.12 10.26
C LEU A 152 2.68 -11.49 10.40
N HIS A 153 2.37 -12.22 11.47
CA HIS A 153 2.91 -13.56 11.70
C HIS A 153 2.53 -14.51 10.54
N ARG A 154 1.26 -14.53 10.15
CA ARG A 154 0.76 -15.35 9.03
C ARG A 154 1.40 -14.97 7.71
N ALA A 155 1.51 -13.67 7.42
CA ALA A 155 2.15 -13.17 6.21
C ALA A 155 3.61 -13.65 6.10
N ARG A 156 4.39 -13.43 7.15
CA ARG A 156 5.81 -13.83 7.19
C ARG A 156 5.98 -15.34 7.11
N LYS A 157 5.09 -16.13 7.75
CA LYS A 157 5.10 -17.58 7.67
C LYS A 157 4.86 -18.05 6.23
N THR A 158 3.84 -17.54 5.58
CA THR A 158 3.50 -17.90 4.19
C THR A 158 4.64 -17.56 3.22
N ILE A 159 5.24 -16.37 3.35
CA ILE A 159 6.38 -15.98 2.50
C ILE A 159 7.56 -16.91 2.71
N ARG A 160 7.90 -17.22 3.98
CA ARG A 160 8.99 -18.14 4.30
C ARG A 160 8.78 -19.52 3.73
N GLU A 161 7.59 -20.08 3.87
CA GLU A 161 7.26 -21.41 3.35
C GLU A 161 7.38 -21.47 1.82
N LYS A 162 6.94 -20.43 1.12
CA LYS A 162 7.07 -20.34 -0.33
C LYS A 162 8.52 -20.19 -0.78
N LEU A 163 9.34 -19.41 -0.09
CA LEU A 163 10.77 -19.26 -0.40
C LEU A 163 11.51 -20.58 -0.22
N ILE A 164 11.28 -21.30 0.87
CA ILE A 164 11.91 -22.61 1.14
C ILE A 164 11.47 -23.64 0.09
N GLY A 165 10.20 -23.65 -0.29
CA GLY A 165 9.66 -24.55 -1.32
C GLY A 165 10.32 -24.38 -2.69
N ILE A 166 10.81 -23.19 -3.02
CA ILE A 166 11.50 -22.89 -4.28
C ILE A 166 12.95 -23.40 -4.24
N GLU A 167 13.66 -23.24 -3.13
CA GLU A 167 15.02 -23.76 -2.96
C GLU A 167 15.07 -25.29 -3.14
N THR A 168 14.01 -26.00 -2.74
CA THR A 168 13.92 -27.46 -2.84
C THR A 168 13.66 -27.94 -4.29
N ILE A 169 13.14 -27.09 -5.16
CA ILE A 169 12.86 -27.44 -6.57
C ILE A 169 14.05 -27.16 -7.48
N THR A 170 14.99 -26.32 -7.03
CA THR A 170 16.17 -25.91 -7.83
C THR A 170 17.38 -26.80 -7.60
N THR A 171 17.28 -27.83 -6.74
CA THR A 171 18.33 -28.84 -6.47
C THR A 171 17.97 -30.16 -7.13
#